data_1dd77585b857a4e31d78f244b3ac2845
#
_entry.id   1dd77585b857a4e31d78f244b3ac2845
#
_cell.length_a   1.000
_cell.length_b   1.000
_cell.length_c   1.000
_cell.angle_alpha   90.00
_cell.angle_beta   90.00
_cell.angle_gamma   90.00
#
_symmetry.space_group_name_H-M   'P 1'
#
loop_
_entity.id
_entity.type
_entity.pdbx_description
1 polymer ?
#
loop_
_entity_poly.entity_id
_entity_poly.type
_entity_poly.pdbx_seq_one_letter_code
_entity_poly.pdbx_strand_id
1 'polypeptide(L)'
;MTSQLKIKNLDVCYGDYQALHQLSFTLEPGKIGCMLGPSGCGKTTVLRAIAGFEAVTSGSILIDRREVSAARFSLPPEMRNIGMVFQDFALFPNMSVADNIRFGLRLWKPKEQKTRVQELLAMIGMPAYG
;
A
#
# COMPACT_ATOMS: atom_id res chain seq x y z
N MET A 1 -6.84 10.12 20.37
CA MET A 1 -5.98 10.23 19.19
C MET A 1 -6.54 9.48 18.02
N THR A 2 -6.38 10.01 16.83
CA THR A 2 -6.87 9.38 15.61
C THR A 2 -5.88 8.34 15.12
N SER A 3 -6.38 7.13 14.79
CA SER A 3 -5.56 6.09 14.19
C SER A 3 -5.33 6.39 12.72
N GLN A 4 -4.10 6.24 12.24
CA GLN A 4 -3.80 6.33 10.82
C GLN A 4 -4.31 5.10 10.08
N LEU A 5 -4.19 3.93 10.71
CA LEU A 5 -4.67 2.67 10.18
C LEU A 5 -5.35 1.91 11.29
N LYS A 6 -6.56 1.41 11.03
CA LYS A 6 -7.28 0.59 11.99
C LYS A 6 -7.86 -0.63 11.28
N ILE A 7 -7.55 -1.81 11.78
CA ILE A 7 -8.07 -3.07 11.28
C ILE A 7 -8.90 -3.70 12.38
N LYS A 8 -10.15 -4.03 12.06
CA LYS A 8 -11.11 -4.58 13.03
C LYS A 8 -11.62 -5.93 12.56
N ASN A 9 -11.29 -6.99 13.31
CA ASN A 9 -11.83 -8.33 13.12
C ASN A 9 -11.78 -8.79 11.66
N LEU A 10 -10.63 -8.61 11.03
CA LEU A 10 -10.47 -8.84 9.60
C LEU A 10 -10.35 -10.32 9.28
N ASP A 11 -11.23 -10.80 8.42
CA ASP A 11 -11.15 -12.14 7.83
C ASP A 11 -10.96 -12.01 6.32
N VAL A 12 -10.06 -12.79 5.77
CA VAL A 12 -9.85 -12.89 4.32
C VAL A 12 -9.76 -14.35 3.93
N CYS A 13 -10.55 -14.74 2.94
CA CYS A 13 -10.61 -16.12 2.46
C CYS A 13 -10.31 -16.19 0.97
N TYR A 14 -9.62 -17.25 0.57
CA TYR A 14 -9.39 -17.63 -0.83
C TYR A 14 -10.11 -18.96 -1.05
N GLY A 15 -11.35 -18.91 -1.54
CA GLY A 15 -12.16 -20.11 -1.63
C GLY A 15 -12.37 -20.73 -0.25
N ASP A 16 -11.92 -21.98 -0.07
CA ASP A 16 -12.04 -22.67 1.22
C ASP A 16 -10.90 -22.38 2.18
N TYR A 17 -9.87 -21.64 1.74
CA TYR A 17 -8.71 -21.30 2.56
C TYR A 17 -8.88 -19.94 3.20
N GLN A 18 -8.88 -19.92 4.54
CA GLN A 18 -8.95 -18.67 5.29
C GLN A 18 -7.55 -18.19 5.61
N ALA A 19 -7.12 -17.11 4.95
CA ALA A 19 -5.78 -16.56 5.11
C ALA A 19 -5.64 -15.71 6.37
N LEU A 20 -6.70 -14.98 6.76
CA LEU A 20 -6.71 -14.14 7.95
C LEU A 20 -7.89 -14.48 8.83
N HIS A 21 -7.67 -14.57 10.15
CA HIS A 21 -8.64 -14.94 11.16
C HIS A 21 -8.81 -13.80 12.16
N GLN A 22 -9.86 -13.01 12.02
CA GLN A 22 -10.24 -11.96 12.98
C GLN A 22 -9.07 -11.09 13.45
N LEU A 23 -8.25 -10.66 12.51
CA LEU A 23 -7.08 -9.82 12.79
C LEU A 23 -7.52 -8.42 13.20
N SER A 24 -6.99 -7.92 14.29
CA SER A 24 -7.27 -6.56 14.75
C SER A 24 -6.00 -5.89 15.22
N PHE A 25 -5.73 -4.69 14.74
CA PHE A 25 -4.69 -3.83 15.27
C PHE A 25 -4.91 -2.38 14.82
N THR A 26 -4.20 -1.47 15.47
CA THR A 26 -4.22 -0.04 15.09
C THR A 26 -2.79 0.45 14.94
N LEU A 27 -2.61 1.40 14.02
CA LEU A 27 -1.35 2.09 13.81
C LEU A 27 -1.60 3.59 13.93
N GLU A 28 -0.93 4.23 14.88
CA GLU A 28 -1.08 5.66 15.08
C GLU A 28 -0.24 6.46 14.09
N PRO A 29 -0.63 7.72 13.80
CA PRO A 29 0.15 8.56 12.90
C PRO A 29 1.62 8.68 13.34
N GLY A 30 2.52 8.63 12.35
CA GLY A 30 3.95 8.75 12.61
C GLY A 30 4.62 7.48 13.12
N LYS A 31 3.90 6.38 13.24
CA LYS A 31 4.44 5.10 13.70
C LYS A 31 4.71 4.16 12.53
N ILE A 32 5.62 3.22 12.75
CA ILE A 32 5.94 2.17 11.79
C ILE A 32 5.58 0.84 12.44
N GLY A 33 4.75 0.06 11.74
CA GLY A 33 4.39 -1.29 12.18
C GLY A 33 5.21 -2.33 11.45
N CYS A 34 5.51 -3.43 12.11
CA CYS A 34 6.24 -4.53 11.51
C CYS A 34 5.49 -5.83 11.77
N MET A 35 5.32 -6.64 10.71
CA MET A 35 4.65 -7.93 10.80
C MET A 35 5.69 -9.03 10.71
N LEU A 36 5.78 -9.84 11.76
CA LEU A 36 6.73 -10.93 11.86
C LEU A 36 6.01 -12.28 11.83
N GLY A 37 6.66 -13.26 11.23
CA GLY A 37 6.13 -14.61 11.18
C GLY A 37 6.69 -15.39 10.01
N PRO A 38 6.48 -16.71 10.00
CA PRO A 38 6.94 -17.56 8.89
C PRO A 38 6.14 -17.31 7.62
N SER A 39 6.65 -17.79 6.49
CA SER A 39 5.94 -17.76 5.22
C SER A 39 4.58 -18.44 5.36
N GLY A 40 3.57 -17.85 4.70
CA GLY A 40 2.22 -18.41 4.72
C GLY A 40 1.37 -18.02 5.91
N CYS A 41 1.85 -17.13 6.80
CA CYS A 41 1.07 -16.69 7.98
C CYS A 41 0.12 -15.51 7.67
N GLY A 42 0.01 -15.10 6.41
CA GLY A 42 -0.92 -14.04 6.03
C GLY A 42 -0.35 -12.64 5.93
N LYS A 43 0.96 -12.46 6.10
CA LYS A 43 1.60 -11.12 6.05
C LYS A 43 1.31 -10.40 4.73
N THR A 44 1.54 -11.07 3.61
CA THR A 44 1.28 -10.48 2.29
C THR A 44 -0.20 -10.20 2.09
N THR A 45 -1.06 -11.09 2.57
CA THR A 45 -2.51 -10.91 2.47
C THR A 45 -2.98 -9.66 3.20
N VAL A 46 -2.46 -9.39 4.40
CA VAL A 46 -2.79 -8.17 5.15
C VAL A 46 -2.38 -6.93 4.35
N LEU A 47 -1.16 -6.90 3.84
CA LEU A 47 -0.67 -5.76 3.08
C LEU A 47 -1.48 -5.53 1.81
N ARG A 48 -1.83 -6.59 1.09
CA ARG A 48 -2.66 -6.49 -0.11
C ARG A 48 -4.06 -6.01 0.21
N ALA A 49 -4.64 -6.46 1.31
CA ALA A 49 -5.97 -6.01 1.74
C ALA A 49 -5.97 -4.51 2.09
N ILE A 50 -4.95 -4.05 2.79
CA ILE A 50 -4.80 -2.63 3.13
C ILE A 50 -4.65 -1.78 1.87
N ALA A 51 -3.88 -2.26 0.89
CA ALA A 51 -3.66 -1.54 -0.35
C ALA A 51 -4.84 -1.60 -1.32
N GLY A 52 -5.78 -2.52 -1.12
CA GLY A 52 -6.97 -2.63 -1.95
C GLY A 52 -6.92 -3.71 -3.02
N PHE A 53 -5.90 -4.57 -3.02
CA PHE A 53 -5.75 -5.66 -3.99
C PHE A 53 -6.46 -6.94 -3.58
N GLU A 54 -6.95 -7.01 -2.35
CA GLU A 54 -7.71 -8.15 -1.86
C GLU A 54 -8.99 -7.67 -1.19
N ALA A 55 -10.12 -8.29 -1.53
CA ALA A 55 -11.38 -8.03 -0.85
C ALA A 55 -11.39 -8.72 0.51
N VAL A 56 -12.05 -8.13 1.49
CA VAL A 56 -12.18 -8.73 2.82
C VAL A 56 -13.48 -9.52 2.90
N THR A 57 -13.44 -10.64 3.62
CA THR A 57 -14.62 -11.49 3.81
C THR A 57 -15.52 -10.92 4.91
N SER A 58 -14.90 -10.44 5.98
CA SER A 58 -15.62 -9.76 7.06
C SER A 58 -14.64 -8.85 7.81
N GLY A 59 -15.16 -8.02 8.69
CA GLY A 59 -14.39 -7.03 9.38
C GLY A 59 -14.27 -5.74 8.57
N SER A 60 -13.33 -4.86 8.95
CA SER A 60 -13.17 -3.59 8.27
C SER A 60 -11.73 -3.08 8.35
N ILE A 61 -11.38 -2.24 7.38
CA ILE A 61 -10.12 -1.50 7.34
C ILE A 61 -10.46 -0.02 7.22
N LEU A 62 -9.90 0.78 8.12
CA LEU A 62 -10.03 2.25 8.10
C LEU A 62 -8.66 2.87 7.94
N ILE A 63 -8.54 3.84 7.03
CA ILE A 63 -7.33 4.62 6.81
C ILE A 63 -7.71 6.08 7.02
N ASP A 64 -7.03 6.77 7.93
CA ASP A 64 -7.32 8.14 8.31
C ASP A 64 -8.81 8.33 8.67
N ARG A 65 -9.38 7.40 9.45
CA ARG A 65 -10.78 7.35 9.88
C ARG A 65 -11.79 7.08 8.76
N ARG A 66 -11.32 6.82 7.56
CA ARG A 66 -12.19 6.52 6.42
C ARG A 66 -12.20 5.01 6.20
N GLU A 67 -13.39 4.42 6.18
CA GLU A 67 -13.53 3.00 5.89
C GLU A 67 -13.22 2.75 4.42
N VAL A 68 -12.21 1.93 4.15
CA VAL A 68 -11.77 1.61 2.78
C VAL A 68 -12.08 0.17 2.39
N SER A 69 -12.34 -0.70 3.34
CA SER A 69 -12.74 -2.09 3.08
C SER A 69 -13.71 -2.57 4.14
N ALA A 70 -14.73 -3.33 3.70
CA ALA A 70 -15.68 -4.05 4.54
C ALA A 70 -16.23 -5.21 3.72
N ALA A 71 -17.09 -6.06 4.32
CA ALA A 71 -17.57 -7.27 3.67
C ALA A 71 -18.22 -7.04 2.29
N ARG A 72 -18.87 -5.88 2.10
CA ARG A 72 -19.56 -5.56 0.84
C ARG A 72 -19.07 -4.28 0.19
N PHE A 73 -17.90 -3.79 0.60
CA PHE A 73 -17.38 -2.53 0.13
C PHE A 73 -15.85 -2.62 0.03
N SER A 74 -15.31 -2.22 -1.10
CA SER A 74 -13.86 -2.14 -1.29
C SER A 74 -13.54 -0.92 -2.14
N LEU A 75 -12.87 0.05 -1.54
CA LEU A 75 -12.41 1.23 -2.26
C LEU A 75 -11.25 0.81 -3.16
N PRO A 76 -11.21 1.22 -4.44
CA PRO A 76 -10.10 0.88 -5.34
C PRO A 76 -8.74 1.32 -4.80
N PRO A 77 -7.65 0.60 -5.12
CA PRO A 77 -6.31 0.95 -4.63
C PRO A 77 -5.91 2.40 -4.90
N GLU A 78 -6.19 2.90 -6.09
CA GLU A 78 -5.84 4.26 -6.50
C GLU A 78 -6.54 5.35 -5.69
N MET A 79 -7.60 5.00 -4.99
CA MET A 79 -8.37 5.95 -4.17
C MET A 79 -8.02 5.87 -2.69
N ARG A 80 -7.11 4.99 -2.30
CA ARG A 80 -6.74 4.82 -0.88
C ARG A 80 -5.57 5.70 -0.44
N ASN A 81 -4.90 6.35 -1.39
CA ASN A 81 -3.75 7.22 -1.13
C ASN A 81 -2.64 6.48 -0.36
N ILE A 82 -2.35 5.25 -0.77
CA ILE A 82 -1.33 4.39 -0.17
C ILE A 82 -0.34 3.96 -1.24
N GLY A 83 0.93 3.97 -0.91
CA GLY A 83 1.97 3.37 -1.73
C GLY A 83 2.28 1.97 -1.23
N MET A 84 2.66 1.08 -2.14
CA MET A 84 3.05 -0.28 -1.81
C MET A 84 4.32 -0.65 -2.56
N VAL A 85 5.27 -1.26 -1.82
CA VAL A 85 6.47 -1.81 -2.42
C VAL A 85 6.28 -3.32 -2.52
N PHE A 86 6.23 -3.82 -3.75
CA PHE A 86 6.03 -5.26 -4.00
C PHE A 86 7.36 -6.00 -3.87
N GLN A 87 7.26 -7.30 -3.59
CA GLN A 87 8.44 -8.16 -3.46
C GLN A 87 9.24 -8.24 -4.78
N ASP A 88 8.57 -8.14 -5.91
CA ASP A 88 9.19 -8.14 -7.25
C ASP A 88 9.48 -6.74 -7.78
N PHE A 89 9.36 -5.71 -6.94
CA PHE A 89 9.60 -4.30 -7.21
C PHE A 89 8.59 -3.64 -8.17
N ALA A 90 7.80 -4.40 -8.92
CA ALA A 90 6.72 -3.90 -9.79
C ALA A 90 7.09 -2.71 -10.68
N LEU A 91 8.27 -2.72 -11.30
CA LEU A 91 8.71 -1.66 -12.19
C LEU A 91 8.01 -1.76 -13.55
N PHE A 92 7.79 -0.61 -14.19
CA PHE A 92 7.28 -0.56 -15.56
C PHE A 92 8.46 -0.77 -16.53
N PRO A 93 8.56 -1.91 -17.22
CA PRO A 93 9.75 -2.22 -18.03
C PRO A 93 9.90 -1.34 -19.27
N ASN A 94 8.80 -0.71 -19.73
CA ASN A 94 8.80 0.13 -20.93
C ASN A 94 9.12 1.59 -20.63
N MET A 95 9.42 1.92 -19.38
CA MET A 95 9.67 3.28 -18.94
C MET A 95 11.11 3.44 -18.44
N SER A 96 11.66 4.64 -18.59
CA SER A 96 12.96 4.98 -18.00
C SER A 96 12.86 4.98 -16.47
N VAL A 97 14.01 5.05 -15.79
CA VAL A 97 14.06 5.17 -14.33
C VAL A 97 13.31 6.44 -13.89
N ALA A 98 13.57 7.57 -14.58
CA ALA A 98 12.89 8.83 -14.25
C ALA A 98 11.37 8.73 -14.42
N ASP A 99 10.90 8.05 -15.47
CA ASP A 99 9.47 7.91 -15.72
C ASP A 99 8.79 6.99 -14.71
N ASN A 100 9.48 5.94 -14.26
CA ASN A 100 8.99 5.10 -13.16
C ASN A 100 8.79 5.93 -11.89
N ILE A 101 9.75 6.80 -11.56
CA ILE A 101 9.64 7.69 -10.40
C ILE A 101 8.51 8.70 -10.61
N ARG A 102 8.44 9.29 -11.79
CA ARG A 102 7.45 10.33 -12.12
C ARG A 102 6.02 9.81 -12.06
N PHE A 103 5.80 8.53 -12.31
CA PHE A 103 4.47 7.93 -12.30
C PHE A 103 3.72 8.22 -10.99
N GLY A 104 4.39 8.13 -9.86
CA GLY A 104 3.80 8.44 -8.55
C GLY A 104 3.51 9.91 -8.32
N LEU A 105 4.03 10.78 -9.17
CA LEU A 105 3.91 12.24 -9.05
C LEU A 105 2.97 12.84 -10.10
N ARG A 106 2.15 12.03 -10.75
CA ARG A 106 1.32 12.45 -11.88
C ARG A 106 0.34 13.59 -11.57
N LEU A 107 -0.01 13.76 -10.29
CA LEU A 107 -0.90 14.86 -9.87
C LEU A 107 -0.13 16.15 -9.54
N TRP A 108 1.19 16.09 -9.54
CA TRP A 108 2.04 17.26 -9.28
C TRP A 108 2.20 18.11 -10.54
N LYS A 109 2.53 19.38 -10.37
CA LYS A 109 2.84 20.25 -11.51
C LYS A 109 4.12 19.77 -12.21
N PRO A 110 4.21 19.88 -13.55
CA PRO A 110 5.39 19.38 -14.28
C PRO A 110 6.74 19.88 -13.75
N LYS A 111 6.81 21.16 -13.35
CA LYS A 111 8.03 21.72 -12.80
C LYS A 111 8.43 21.07 -11.48
N GLU A 112 7.46 20.81 -10.62
CA GLU A 112 7.69 20.15 -9.33
C GLU A 112 8.05 18.68 -9.53
N GLN A 113 7.41 18.00 -10.50
CA GLN A 113 7.76 16.63 -10.87
C GLN A 113 9.23 16.52 -11.25
N LYS A 114 9.70 17.42 -12.13
CA LYS A 114 11.08 17.40 -12.60
C LYS A 114 12.07 17.56 -11.45
N THR A 115 11.83 18.50 -10.57
CA THR A 115 12.69 18.75 -9.41
C THR A 115 12.72 17.51 -8.49
N ARG A 116 11.56 16.94 -8.19
CA ARG A 116 11.51 15.78 -7.31
C ARG A 116 12.17 14.55 -7.92
N VAL A 117 11.98 14.33 -9.23
CA VAL A 117 12.62 13.22 -9.92
C VAL A 117 14.14 13.36 -9.85
N GLN A 118 14.70 14.53 -10.06
CA GLN A 118 16.14 14.77 -9.96
C GLN A 118 16.65 14.51 -8.53
N GLU A 119 15.92 14.97 -7.51
CA GLU A 119 16.29 14.72 -6.12
C GLU A 119 16.35 13.22 -5.82
N LEU A 120 15.33 12.47 -6.27
CA LEU A 120 15.25 11.03 -6.00
C LEU A 120 16.31 10.25 -6.77
N LEU A 121 16.59 10.63 -8.02
CA LEU A 121 17.67 10.00 -8.79
C LEU A 121 19.02 10.21 -8.13
N ALA A 122 19.29 11.40 -7.63
CA ALA A 122 20.52 11.68 -6.90
C ALA A 122 20.59 10.86 -5.61
N MET A 123 19.48 10.72 -4.90
CA MET A 123 19.41 9.96 -3.65
C MET A 123 19.75 8.48 -3.85
N ILE A 124 19.31 7.88 -4.97
CA ILE A 124 19.62 6.47 -5.27
C ILE A 124 20.92 6.28 -6.04
N GLY A 125 21.66 7.36 -6.30
CA GLY A 125 22.95 7.29 -6.98
C GLY A 125 22.88 7.11 -8.49
N MET A 126 21.77 7.54 -9.13
CA MET A 126 21.53 7.38 -10.58
C MET A 126 21.16 8.70 -11.28
N PRO A 127 21.92 9.80 -11.08
CA PRO A 127 21.50 11.10 -11.62
C PRO A 127 21.46 11.17 -13.14
N ALA A 128 22.17 10.27 -13.83
CA ALA A 128 22.25 10.25 -15.30
C ALA A 128 21.11 9.46 -15.97
N TYR A 129 20.21 8.86 -15.18
CA TYR A 129 19.13 8.00 -15.69
C TYR A 129 17.79 8.73 -15.79
N GLY A 130 17.86 10.04 -15.89
CA GLY A 130 16.69 10.90 -16.08
C GLY A 130 16.10 10.88 -17.48
#